data_7996e09b5e759b30921f67b3d1fd7385
#
_entry.id   7996e09b5e759b30921f67b3d1fd7385
#
_cell.length_a   1.000
_cell.length_b   1.000
_cell.length_c   1.000
_cell.angle_alpha   90.00
_cell.angle_beta   90.00
_cell.angle_gamma   90.00
#
_symmetry.space_group_name_H-M   'P 1'
#
loop_
_entity.id
_entity.type
_entity.pdbx_description
1 polymer ?
#
loop_
_entity_poly.entity_id
_entity_poly.type
_entity_poly.pdbx_seq_one_letter_code
_entity_poly.pdbx_strand_id
1 'polypeptide(L)'
;MEILDHLRLGFDVAFTPINFFYCLVGAFLGTLVGVLPGIGPVTTIAMLLPFTFKMPAVASLIMLAGIYYGAHHAGSTTAIMLNMPGEPSSIVICLDGHPMARQGRAGVALFISAVGSFFAGCVGVVIIATLAPFLSESSLLIGPTEYTSMIIMALVSSAVVVSNSPLTTIAMSALGVLIGTVGTDVSTGAWRFTFGSHYLTDGVSFVAVATGLFAFAEVLHHIAKPEPRAEPTAINSLIPTREDMRAAWRPILRGTGLGAIFGILPGTGPLVCSFVSYAVEKQIAKDPSRFGKGAIEGVAAPEASNNAAAITHFIPMLGLGIPAGAAMALMLGALMIQGITPGPQVMSGHPDLFWGVVASMLIGNVMLLILNLPMVGLWIRLLRVPYRLLYPAILLFCCIGVYSVNSQVFDIFLAAGFGALGFVFKRLDCPPGPLVLGMILGPTLEENMRRALLMSRGHAGIFLTSPISLVMLLLAVAFIVIFARREKSIETTVEISATEQAKTDTALS
;
A
#
# COMPACT_ATOMS: atom_id res chain seq x y z
N MET A 1 -26.72 15.00 -11.86
CA MET A 1 -26.72 14.23 -13.13
C MET A 1 -25.33 13.74 -13.47
N GLU A 2 -24.31 14.59 -13.40
CA GLU A 2 -22.92 14.23 -13.77
C GLU A 2 -22.32 12.99 -13.09
N ILE A 3 -22.53 12.79 -11.78
CA ILE A 3 -21.97 11.62 -11.08
C ILE A 3 -22.56 10.31 -11.59
N LEU A 4 -23.86 10.27 -11.90
CA LEU A 4 -24.51 9.08 -12.43
C LEU A 4 -24.04 8.73 -13.85
N ASP A 5 -23.82 9.77 -14.68
CA ASP A 5 -23.30 9.58 -16.02
C ASP A 5 -21.84 9.10 -16.00
N HIS A 6 -21.02 9.61 -15.10
CA HIS A 6 -19.67 9.14 -14.87
C HIS A 6 -19.61 7.71 -14.32
N LEU A 7 -20.48 7.36 -13.37
CA LEU A 7 -20.57 5.98 -12.88
C LEU A 7 -21.03 5.02 -13.99
N ARG A 8 -21.97 5.43 -14.83
CA ARG A 8 -22.37 4.65 -16.00
C ARG A 8 -21.19 4.40 -16.94
N LEU A 9 -20.44 5.45 -17.29
CA LEU A 9 -19.21 5.31 -18.07
C LEU A 9 -18.25 4.31 -17.40
N GLY A 10 -18.04 4.44 -16.07
CA GLY A 10 -17.16 3.54 -15.31
C GLY A 10 -17.62 2.08 -15.40
N PHE A 11 -18.91 1.80 -15.25
CA PHE A 11 -19.44 0.45 -15.38
C PHE A 11 -19.36 -0.08 -16.81
N ASP A 12 -19.64 0.75 -17.83
CA ASP A 12 -19.51 0.37 -19.23
C ASP A 12 -18.06 -0.05 -19.53
N VAL A 13 -17.08 0.67 -19.03
CA VAL A 13 -15.65 0.36 -19.15
C VAL A 13 -15.28 -0.89 -18.34
N ALA A 14 -15.71 -1.01 -17.09
CA ALA A 14 -15.34 -2.11 -16.21
C ALA A 14 -15.95 -3.45 -16.64
N PHE A 15 -17.13 -3.45 -17.25
CA PHE A 15 -17.80 -4.64 -17.78
C PHE A 15 -17.31 -5.05 -19.19
N THR A 16 -16.39 -4.29 -19.82
CA THR A 16 -15.76 -4.82 -21.04
C THR A 16 -15.09 -6.17 -20.72
N PRO A 17 -15.16 -7.16 -21.62
CA PRO A 17 -14.66 -8.51 -21.33
C PRO A 17 -13.20 -8.53 -20.84
N ILE A 18 -12.36 -7.67 -21.41
CA ILE A 18 -10.95 -7.57 -21.05
C ILE A 18 -10.77 -7.00 -19.63
N ASN A 19 -11.45 -5.92 -19.28
CA ASN A 19 -11.34 -5.28 -17.98
C ASN A 19 -11.95 -6.15 -16.88
N PHE A 20 -13.09 -6.79 -17.15
CA PHE A 20 -13.72 -7.75 -16.25
C PHE A 20 -12.81 -8.97 -15.98
N PHE A 21 -12.18 -9.51 -17.04
CA PHE A 21 -11.21 -10.60 -16.89
C PHE A 21 -10.04 -10.19 -16.02
N TYR A 22 -9.43 -9.02 -16.26
CA TYR A 22 -8.30 -8.56 -15.44
C TYR A 22 -8.70 -8.15 -14.02
N CYS A 23 -9.93 -7.69 -13.79
CA CYS A 23 -10.49 -7.50 -12.47
C CYS A 23 -10.55 -8.83 -11.70
N LEU A 24 -11.04 -9.89 -12.33
CA LEU A 24 -11.08 -11.23 -11.74
C LEU A 24 -9.67 -11.78 -11.48
N VAL A 25 -8.76 -11.63 -12.44
CA VAL A 25 -7.34 -12.04 -12.27
C VAL A 25 -6.70 -11.28 -11.11
N GLY A 26 -6.92 -9.96 -11.03
CA GLY A 26 -6.41 -9.14 -9.95
C GLY A 26 -6.97 -9.56 -8.58
N ALA A 27 -8.27 -9.73 -8.46
CA ALA A 27 -8.92 -10.19 -7.23
C ALA A 27 -8.44 -11.59 -6.81
N PHE A 28 -8.31 -12.51 -7.76
CA PHE A 28 -7.81 -13.87 -7.51
C PHE A 28 -6.36 -13.86 -7.05
N LEU A 29 -5.46 -13.18 -7.77
CA LEU A 29 -4.05 -13.07 -7.41
C LEU A 29 -3.85 -12.32 -6.08
N GLY A 30 -4.65 -11.27 -5.84
CA GLY A 30 -4.65 -10.57 -4.57
C GLY A 30 -5.05 -11.48 -3.41
N THR A 31 -6.14 -12.24 -3.57
CA THR A 31 -6.56 -13.24 -2.57
C THR A 31 -5.49 -14.30 -2.35
N LEU A 32 -4.92 -14.83 -3.44
CA LEU A 32 -3.86 -15.82 -3.40
C LEU A 32 -2.67 -15.36 -2.55
N VAL A 33 -2.20 -14.15 -2.82
CA VAL A 33 -1.02 -13.55 -2.17
C VAL A 33 -1.33 -13.10 -0.75
N GLY A 34 -2.52 -12.57 -0.50
CA GLY A 34 -2.95 -12.23 0.85
C GLY A 34 -3.06 -13.44 1.77
N VAL A 35 -3.40 -14.61 1.22
CA VAL A 35 -3.40 -15.89 1.96
C VAL A 35 -1.99 -16.46 2.12
N LEU A 36 -1.03 -16.17 1.25
CA LEU A 36 0.34 -16.69 1.36
C LEU A 36 1.21 -15.75 2.22
N PRO A 37 1.56 -16.12 3.47
CA PRO A 37 2.38 -15.25 4.31
C PRO A 37 3.73 -14.95 3.63
N GLY A 38 4.18 -13.72 3.74
CA GLY A 38 5.53 -13.32 3.29
C GLY A 38 5.62 -12.82 1.85
N ILE A 39 4.61 -12.96 0.99
CA ILE A 39 4.69 -12.43 -0.39
C ILE A 39 3.94 -11.10 -0.50
N GLY A 40 3.20 -10.58 0.28
CA GLY A 40 2.50 -9.31 0.31
C GLY A 40 2.10 -8.64 -1.03
N PRO A 41 1.19 -7.67 -1.01
CA PRO A 41 0.70 -7.02 -2.23
C PRO A 41 1.80 -6.24 -2.99
N VAL A 42 2.73 -5.62 -2.26
CA VAL A 42 3.81 -4.81 -2.87
C VAL A 42 4.72 -5.67 -3.75
N THR A 43 5.15 -6.82 -3.21
CA THR A 43 5.99 -7.78 -3.94
C THR A 43 5.28 -8.29 -5.20
N THR A 44 4.00 -8.59 -5.10
CA THR A 44 3.21 -9.11 -6.23
C THR A 44 2.99 -8.06 -7.30
N ILE A 45 2.66 -6.82 -6.89
CA ILE A 45 2.54 -5.71 -7.84
C ILE A 45 3.89 -5.49 -8.55
N ALA A 46 5.00 -5.47 -7.80
CA ALA A 46 6.33 -5.31 -8.38
C ALA A 46 6.70 -6.44 -9.36
N MET A 47 6.33 -7.69 -9.03
CA MET A 47 6.54 -8.85 -9.89
C MET A 47 5.73 -8.77 -11.20
N LEU A 48 4.50 -8.27 -11.13
CA LEU A 48 3.59 -8.18 -12.28
C LEU A 48 3.69 -6.87 -13.05
N LEU A 49 4.33 -5.86 -12.47
CA LEU A 49 4.54 -4.55 -13.09
C LEU A 49 5.09 -4.64 -14.53
N PRO A 50 6.12 -5.47 -14.82
CA PRO A 50 6.64 -5.61 -16.18
C PRO A 50 5.61 -6.06 -17.20
N PHE A 51 4.66 -6.90 -16.80
CA PHE A 51 3.63 -7.43 -17.69
C PHE A 51 2.58 -6.37 -18.04
N THR A 52 2.38 -5.40 -17.15
CA THR A 52 1.41 -4.32 -17.34
C THR A 52 1.81 -3.40 -18.50
N PHE A 53 3.08 -3.34 -18.88
CA PHE A 53 3.58 -2.52 -19.98
C PHE A 53 2.91 -2.83 -21.32
N LYS A 54 2.56 -4.10 -21.58
CA LYS A 54 1.90 -4.53 -22.83
C LYS A 54 0.37 -4.55 -22.73
N MET A 55 -0.19 -4.17 -21.60
CA MET A 55 -1.64 -4.18 -21.36
C MET A 55 -2.24 -2.79 -21.61
N PRO A 56 -3.54 -2.70 -21.96
CA PRO A 56 -4.24 -1.42 -21.92
C PRO A 56 -4.17 -0.79 -20.52
N ALA A 57 -3.99 0.52 -20.42
CA ALA A 57 -3.79 1.25 -19.15
C ALA A 57 -4.89 0.96 -18.12
N VAL A 58 -6.15 0.99 -18.57
CA VAL A 58 -7.31 0.71 -17.71
C VAL A 58 -7.26 -0.71 -17.16
N ALA A 59 -7.04 -1.71 -18.02
CA ALA A 59 -6.97 -3.12 -17.63
C ALA A 59 -5.80 -3.40 -16.67
N SER A 60 -4.66 -2.78 -16.92
CA SER A 60 -3.47 -2.83 -16.08
C SER A 60 -3.77 -2.33 -14.67
N LEU A 61 -4.32 -1.12 -14.56
CA LEU A 61 -4.60 -0.52 -13.25
C LEU A 61 -5.72 -1.25 -12.52
N ILE A 62 -6.75 -1.74 -13.20
CA ILE A 62 -7.80 -2.59 -12.65
C ILE A 62 -7.20 -3.87 -12.03
N MET A 63 -6.29 -4.54 -12.75
CA MET A 63 -5.63 -5.74 -12.24
C MET A 63 -4.76 -5.44 -11.02
N LEU A 64 -3.91 -4.42 -11.07
CA LEU A 64 -3.03 -4.05 -9.96
C LEU A 64 -3.83 -3.59 -8.73
N ALA A 65 -4.90 -2.83 -8.93
CA ALA A 65 -5.84 -2.46 -7.89
C ALA A 65 -6.47 -3.69 -7.25
N GLY A 66 -6.94 -4.64 -8.06
CA GLY A 66 -7.49 -5.92 -7.62
C GLY A 66 -6.53 -6.72 -6.75
N ILE A 67 -5.25 -6.76 -7.13
CA ILE A 67 -4.19 -7.39 -6.32
C ILE A 67 -4.05 -6.68 -4.97
N TYR A 68 -4.04 -5.36 -4.98
CA TYR A 68 -3.84 -4.56 -3.77
C TYR A 68 -4.97 -4.78 -2.75
N TYR A 69 -6.21 -4.43 -3.10
CA TYR A 69 -7.30 -4.56 -2.16
C TYR A 69 -7.68 -6.03 -1.91
N GLY A 70 -7.42 -6.93 -2.87
CA GLY A 70 -7.60 -8.37 -2.69
C GLY A 70 -6.66 -8.96 -1.64
N ALA A 71 -5.40 -8.53 -1.61
CA ALA A 71 -4.43 -8.97 -0.61
C ALA A 71 -4.80 -8.45 0.80
N HIS A 72 -5.27 -7.21 0.91
CA HIS A 72 -5.77 -6.67 2.18
C HIS A 72 -6.99 -7.42 2.69
N HIS A 73 -7.92 -7.78 1.81
CA HIS A 73 -9.12 -8.54 2.16
C HIS A 73 -8.79 -9.97 2.63
N ALA A 74 -7.83 -10.62 2.00
CA ALA A 74 -7.49 -12.02 2.26
C ALA A 74 -6.42 -12.23 3.35
N GLY A 75 -5.65 -11.19 3.68
CA GLY A 75 -4.56 -11.25 4.65
C GLY A 75 -4.98 -11.63 6.05
N SER A 76 -6.23 -11.32 6.42
CA SER A 76 -6.84 -11.73 7.69
C SER A 76 -7.08 -13.24 7.80
N THR A 77 -7.20 -13.95 6.67
CA THR A 77 -7.41 -15.41 6.70
C THR A 77 -6.26 -16.12 7.40
N THR A 78 -5.02 -15.82 7.04
CA THR A 78 -3.83 -16.39 7.70
C THR A 78 -3.60 -15.86 9.11
N ALA A 79 -3.90 -14.60 9.35
CA ALA A 79 -3.87 -14.01 10.68
C ALA A 79 -4.78 -14.79 11.65
N ILE A 80 -6.00 -15.12 11.23
CA ILE A 80 -6.98 -15.88 12.00
C ILE A 80 -6.57 -17.34 12.13
N MET A 81 -6.22 -17.99 11.01
CA MET A 81 -6.02 -19.45 10.95
C MET A 81 -4.66 -19.91 11.46
N LEU A 82 -3.60 -19.13 11.28
CA LEU A 82 -2.21 -19.52 11.54
C LEU A 82 -1.51 -18.64 12.58
N ASN A 83 -2.13 -17.55 13.04
CA ASN A 83 -1.45 -16.48 13.81
C ASN A 83 -0.27 -15.86 13.08
N MET A 84 -0.34 -15.83 11.76
CA MET A 84 0.67 -15.25 10.87
C MET A 84 -0.01 -14.23 9.96
N PRO A 85 0.39 -12.96 9.98
CA PRO A 85 -0.24 -11.97 9.12
C PRO A 85 0.07 -12.27 7.65
N GLY A 86 -0.95 -12.32 6.79
CA GLY A 86 -0.77 -12.46 5.34
C GLY A 86 -0.19 -11.20 4.72
N GLU A 87 -0.48 -10.04 5.33
CA GLU A 87 0.10 -8.75 4.99
C GLU A 87 0.23 -7.89 6.28
N PRO A 88 1.04 -6.81 6.28
CA PRO A 88 1.37 -6.10 7.51
C PRO A 88 0.17 -5.57 8.31
N SER A 89 -0.90 -5.09 7.66
CA SER A 89 -2.03 -4.51 8.39
C SER A 89 -2.89 -5.56 9.10
N SER A 90 -2.77 -6.84 8.71
CA SER A 90 -3.48 -7.95 9.35
C SER A 90 -2.81 -8.44 10.66
N ILE A 91 -1.66 -7.88 11.06
CA ILE A 91 -1.01 -8.19 12.35
C ILE A 91 -1.97 -7.99 13.53
N VAL A 92 -2.76 -6.91 13.47
CA VAL A 92 -3.72 -6.58 14.53
C VAL A 92 -4.80 -7.64 14.66
N ILE A 93 -5.18 -8.26 13.55
CA ILE A 93 -6.18 -9.33 13.51
C ILE A 93 -5.69 -10.58 14.25
N CYS A 94 -4.38 -10.84 14.30
CA CYS A 94 -3.82 -11.94 15.08
C CYS A 94 -4.19 -11.84 16.57
N LEU A 95 -4.33 -10.64 17.13
CA LEU A 95 -4.55 -10.41 18.55
C LEU A 95 -5.86 -11.02 19.06
N ASP A 96 -6.93 -10.94 18.29
CA ASP A 96 -8.25 -11.46 18.66
C ASP A 96 -8.76 -12.55 17.70
N GLY A 97 -8.44 -12.48 16.42
CA GLY A 97 -8.87 -13.42 15.41
C GLY A 97 -8.34 -14.83 15.63
N HIS A 98 -7.04 -14.97 15.95
CA HIS A 98 -6.47 -16.28 16.26
C HIS A 98 -6.96 -16.86 17.60
N PRO A 99 -7.08 -16.12 18.71
CA PRO A 99 -7.77 -16.61 19.89
C PRO A 99 -9.22 -17.06 19.64
N MET A 100 -10.00 -16.36 18.80
CA MET A 100 -11.32 -16.82 18.37
C MET A 100 -11.22 -18.17 17.64
N ALA A 101 -10.26 -18.32 16.74
CA ALA A 101 -10.04 -19.57 16.01
C ALA A 101 -9.72 -20.74 16.95
N ARG A 102 -8.84 -20.52 17.94
CA ARG A 102 -8.51 -21.52 18.98
C ARG A 102 -9.70 -21.89 19.87
N GLN A 103 -10.67 -20.99 20.03
CA GLN A 103 -11.95 -21.25 20.72
C GLN A 103 -12.97 -21.96 19.84
N GLY A 104 -12.61 -22.42 18.64
CA GLY A 104 -13.53 -23.08 17.70
C GLY A 104 -14.39 -22.11 16.88
N ARG A 105 -14.13 -20.80 16.95
CA ARG A 105 -14.90 -19.73 16.28
C ARG A 105 -14.17 -19.15 15.06
N ALA A 106 -13.28 -19.91 14.44
CA ALA A 106 -12.53 -19.51 13.26
C ALA A 106 -13.44 -19.02 12.13
N GLY A 107 -14.50 -19.77 11.82
CA GLY A 107 -15.42 -19.41 10.76
C GLY A 107 -16.20 -18.13 11.03
N VAL A 108 -16.58 -17.86 12.29
CA VAL A 108 -17.22 -16.60 12.68
C VAL A 108 -16.26 -15.42 12.45
N ALA A 109 -15.00 -15.54 12.86
CA ALA A 109 -13.99 -14.50 12.65
C ALA A 109 -13.78 -14.22 11.15
N LEU A 110 -13.65 -15.27 10.33
CA LEU A 110 -13.51 -15.17 8.87
C LEU A 110 -14.73 -14.51 8.21
N PHE A 111 -15.93 -14.86 8.64
CA PHE A 111 -17.16 -14.27 8.11
C PHE A 111 -17.25 -12.78 8.44
N ILE A 112 -17.02 -12.41 9.69
CA ILE A 112 -17.06 -11.00 10.13
C ILE A 112 -15.98 -10.18 9.43
N SER A 113 -14.78 -10.72 9.27
CA SER A 113 -13.70 -10.13 8.48
C SER A 113 -14.16 -9.86 7.05
N ALA A 114 -14.64 -10.89 6.33
CA ALA A 114 -15.03 -10.76 4.94
C ALA A 114 -16.20 -9.78 4.72
N VAL A 115 -17.22 -9.82 5.58
CA VAL A 115 -18.37 -8.90 5.48
C VAL A 115 -17.99 -7.48 5.88
N GLY A 116 -17.14 -7.31 6.90
CA GLY A 116 -16.61 -6.02 7.31
C GLY A 116 -15.77 -5.37 6.20
N SER A 117 -14.89 -6.14 5.57
CA SER A 117 -14.08 -5.72 4.42
C SER A 117 -14.94 -5.33 3.21
N PHE A 118 -15.94 -6.16 2.88
CA PHE A 118 -16.87 -5.88 1.80
C PHE A 118 -17.63 -4.57 2.02
N PHE A 119 -18.21 -4.39 3.21
CA PHE A 119 -18.91 -3.16 3.57
C PHE A 119 -18.00 -1.93 3.48
N ALA A 120 -16.83 -2.03 4.09
CA ALA A 120 -15.84 -0.96 4.11
C ALA A 120 -15.34 -0.60 2.71
N GLY A 121 -15.12 -1.61 1.86
CA GLY A 121 -14.76 -1.42 0.46
C GLY A 121 -15.84 -0.68 -0.33
N CYS A 122 -17.11 -1.07 -0.19
CA CYS A 122 -18.23 -0.36 -0.84
C CYS A 122 -18.32 1.10 -0.39
N VAL A 123 -18.21 1.37 0.90
CA VAL A 123 -18.23 2.75 1.44
C VAL A 123 -17.03 3.55 0.92
N GLY A 124 -15.84 2.94 0.89
CA GLY A 124 -14.63 3.59 0.34
C GLY A 124 -14.82 4.01 -1.12
N VAL A 125 -15.41 3.15 -1.97
CA VAL A 125 -15.69 3.48 -3.37
C VAL A 125 -16.70 4.63 -3.49
N VAL A 126 -17.76 4.64 -2.66
CA VAL A 126 -18.72 5.76 -2.63
C VAL A 126 -18.01 7.07 -2.26
N ILE A 127 -17.09 7.03 -1.30
CA ILE A 127 -16.31 8.21 -0.92
C ILE A 127 -15.43 8.68 -2.09
N ILE A 128 -14.74 7.78 -2.79
CA ILE A 128 -13.96 8.15 -3.98
C ILE A 128 -14.87 8.83 -5.00
N ALA A 129 -15.99 8.20 -5.36
CA ALA A 129 -16.90 8.71 -6.38
C ALA A 129 -17.49 10.10 -6.03
N THR A 130 -17.74 10.35 -4.74
CA THR A 130 -18.29 11.65 -4.28
C THR A 130 -17.25 12.75 -4.16
N LEU A 131 -16.00 12.39 -3.80
CA LEU A 131 -14.91 13.38 -3.70
C LEU A 131 -14.23 13.68 -5.05
N ALA A 132 -14.38 12.79 -6.02
CA ALA A 132 -13.74 12.91 -7.32
C ALA A 132 -14.03 14.24 -8.03
N PRO A 133 -15.28 14.73 -8.16
CA PRO A 133 -15.58 16.01 -8.79
C PRO A 133 -14.91 17.18 -8.09
N PHE A 134 -14.94 17.19 -6.75
CA PHE A 134 -14.28 18.22 -5.94
C PHE A 134 -12.76 18.28 -6.17
N LEU A 135 -12.12 17.10 -6.28
CA LEU A 135 -10.70 17.03 -6.58
C LEU A 135 -10.39 17.54 -8.00
N SER A 136 -11.25 17.23 -8.97
CA SER A 136 -11.11 17.71 -10.35
C SER A 136 -11.18 19.23 -10.43
N GLU A 137 -12.16 19.86 -9.79
CA GLU A 137 -12.28 21.30 -9.73
C GLU A 137 -11.09 21.97 -9.00
N SER A 138 -10.66 21.37 -7.89
CA SER A 138 -9.50 21.85 -7.11
C SER A 138 -8.19 21.76 -7.90
N SER A 139 -8.12 20.94 -8.95
CA SER A 139 -6.94 20.79 -9.80
C SER A 139 -6.49 22.09 -10.46
N LEU A 140 -7.43 22.99 -10.76
CA LEU A 140 -7.16 24.30 -11.37
C LEU A 140 -6.40 25.24 -10.42
N LEU A 141 -6.43 24.97 -9.12
CA LEU A 141 -5.74 25.74 -8.08
C LEU A 141 -4.32 25.24 -7.82
N ILE A 142 -3.95 24.07 -8.37
CA ILE A 142 -2.67 23.40 -8.12
C ILE A 142 -1.71 23.72 -9.26
N GLY A 143 -0.82 24.68 -9.02
CA GLY A 143 0.27 25.03 -9.93
C GLY A 143 1.59 24.31 -9.59
N PRO A 144 2.69 24.63 -10.31
CA PRO A 144 4.00 24.03 -10.05
C PRO A 144 4.52 24.22 -8.62
N THR A 145 4.18 25.36 -8.00
CA THR A 145 4.57 25.68 -6.61
C THR A 145 3.89 24.75 -5.61
N GLU A 146 2.57 24.59 -5.76
CA GLU A 146 1.75 23.73 -4.91
C GLU A 146 2.15 22.27 -5.10
N TYR A 147 2.33 21.85 -6.36
CA TYR A 147 2.74 20.47 -6.70
C TYR A 147 4.08 20.11 -6.06
N THR A 148 5.06 21.01 -6.10
CA THR A 148 6.37 20.83 -5.45
C THR A 148 6.20 20.58 -3.96
N SER A 149 5.42 21.42 -3.28
CA SER A 149 5.19 21.31 -1.83
C SER A 149 4.39 20.07 -1.44
N MET A 150 3.45 19.66 -2.29
CA MET A 150 2.70 18.42 -2.11
C MET A 150 3.61 17.18 -2.23
N ILE A 151 4.53 17.15 -3.21
CA ILE A 151 5.49 16.06 -3.36
C ILE A 151 6.43 16.01 -2.15
N ILE A 152 6.95 17.15 -1.69
CA ILE A 152 7.78 17.23 -0.48
C ILE A 152 7.01 16.68 0.72
N MET A 153 5.77 17.09 0.91
CA MET A 153 4.91 16.58 1.99
C MET A 153 4.73 15.05 1.87
N ALA A 154 4.49 14.53 0.67
CA ALA A 154 4.31 13.09 0.43
C ALA A 154 5.58 12.30 0.77
N LEU A 155 6.75 12.77 0.33
CA LEU A 155 8.03 12.13 0.66
C LEU A 155 8.29 12.15 2.17
N VAL A 156 8.04 13.27 2.83
CA VAL A 156 8.22 13.42 4.29
C VAL A 156 7.22 12.55 5.04
N SER A 157 5.94 12.56 4.67
CA SER A 157 4.91 11.76 5.36
C SER A 157 5.18 10.27 5.23
N SER A 158 5.59 9.81 4.05
CA SER A 158 5.97 8.41 3.84
C SER A 158 7.18 8.02 4.70
N ALA A 159 8.14 8.94 4.87
CA ALA A 159 9.32 8.73 5.70
C ALA A 159 8.97 8.53 7.17
N VAL A 160 8.03 9.31 7.64
CA VAL A 160 7.67 9.40 9.05
C VAL A 160 6.86 8.18 9.54
N VAL A 161 6.05 7.58 8.66
CA VAL A 161 5.10 6.52 9.04
C VAL A 161 5.70 5.11 8.93
N VAL A 162 6.66 4.91 8.02
CA VAL A 162 7.11 3.56 7.62
C VAL A 162 8.21 2.98 8.51
N SER A 163 8.95 3.78 9.26
CA SER A 163 10.14 3.32 9.99
C SER A 163 10.22 3.85 11.42
N ASN A 164 10.87 3.05 12.28
CA ASN A 164 11.27 3.49 13.63
C ASN A 164 12.37 4.56 13.61
N SER A 165 13.04 4.79 12.45
CA SER A 165 14.05 5.84 12.27
C SER A 165 13.68 6.76 11.10
N PRO A 166 13.14 7.95 11.38
CA PRO A 166 12.81 8.95 10.35
C PRO A 166 14.00 9.34 9.48
N LEU A 167 15.20 9.42 10.08
CA LEU A 167 16.42 9.79 9.36
C LEU A 167 16.77 8.77 8.28
N THR A 168 16.71 7.48 8.61
CA THR A 168 16.95 6.39 7.65
C THR A 168 15.96 6.46 6.49
N THR A 169 14.72 6.74 6.77
CA THR A 169 13.67 6.80 5.76
C THR A 169 13.78 8.02 4.86
N ILE A 170 14.15 9.18 5.43
CA ILE A 170 14.49 10.39 4.63
C ILE A 170 15.70 10.12 3.74
N ALA A 171 16.73 9.45 4.26
CA ALA A 171 17.90 9.06 3.48
C ALA A 171 17.52 8.12 2.31
N MET A 172 16.63 7.15 2.55
CA MET A 172 16.11 6.26 1.50
C MET A 172 15.31 7.03 0.45
N SER A 173 14.47 7.99 0.85
CA SER A 173 13.75 8.87 -0.09
C SER A 173 14.71 9.73 -0.92
N ALA A 174 15.72 10.32 -0.28
CA ALA A 174 16.75 11.12 -0.97
C ALA A 174 17.56 10.27 -1.96
N LEU A 175 17.95 9.05 -1.57
CA LEU A 175 18.60 8.09 -2.46
C LEU A 175 17.72 7.76 -3.66
N GLY A 176 16.42 7.57 -3.44
CA GLY A 176 15.44 7.37 -4.50
C GLY A 176 15.39 8.55 -5.47
N VAL A 177 15.28 9.77 -4.96
CA VAL A 177 15.32 11.00 -5.79
C VAL A 177 16.61 11.05 -6.62
N LEU A 178 17.77 10.76 -6.03
CA LEU A 178 19.03 10.72 -6.75
C LEU A 178 19.04 9.67 -7.87
N ILE A 179 18.52 8.47 -7.62
CA ILE A 179 18.38 7.43 -8.65
C ILE A 179 17.43 7.89 -9.76
N GLY A 180 16.33 8.56 -9.41
CA GLY A 180 15.37 9.12 -10.38
C GLY A 180 15.95 10.24 -11.25
N THR A 181 17.07 10.88 -10.84
CA THR A 181 17.74 11.92 -11.65
C THR A 181 18.81 11.37 -12.58
N VAL A 182 19.09 10.06 -12.56
CA VAL A 182 20.01 9.41 -13.49
C VAL A 182 19.44 9.44 -14.91
N GLY A 183 20.26 9.74 -15.91
CA GLY A 183 19.84 9.77 -17.31
C GLY A 183 19.96 11.13 -17.97
N THR A 184 19.18 11.34 -19.01
CA THR A 184 19.17 12.62 -19.76
C THR A 184 18.27 13.64 -19.09
N ASP A 185 18.82 14.79 -18.73
CA ASP A 185 18.03 15.93 -18.20
C ASP A 185 17.08 16.46 -19.27
N VAL A 186 15.78 16.40 -19.02
CA VAL A 186 14.72 16.82 -19.95
C VAL A 186 14.85 18.31 -20.34
N SER A 187 15.41 19.15 -19.44
CA SER A 187 15.49 20.60 -19.67
C SER A 187 16.74 21.02 -20.41
N THR A 188 17.87 20.35 -20.19
CA THR A 188 19.17 20.72 -20.75
C THR A 188 19.70 19.74 -21.79
N GLY A 189 19.15 18.53 -21.87
CA GLY A 189 19.66 17.45 -22.70
C GLY A 189 20.98 16.85 -22.22
N ALA A 190 21.50 17.28 -21.06
CA ALA A 190 22.76 16.78 -20.51
C ALA A 190 22.59 15.40 -19.85
N TRP A 191 23.57 14.54 -20.03
CA TRP A 191 23.62 13.23 -19.37
C TRP A 191 24.08 13.38 -17.92
N ARG A 192 23.31 12.86 -16.98
CA ARG A 192 23.61 12.90 -15.55
C ARG A 192 23.79 11.49 -15.01
N PHE A 193 24.92 11.26 -14.33
CA PHE A 193 25.23 10.01 -13.63
C PHE A 193 25.15 8.76 -14.51
N THR A 194 25.40 8.89 -15.83
CA THR A 194 25.35 7.75 -16.78
C THR A 194 26.64 6.95 -16.78
N PHE A 195 27.74 7.50 -16.21
CA PHE A 195 29.07 6.87 -16.16
C PHE A 195 29.58 6.38 -17.52
N GLY A 196 29.15 7.02 -18.61
CA GLY A 196 29.47 6.62 -19.98
C GLY A 196 28.70 5.39 -20.50
N SER A 197 27.76 4.88 -19.75
CA SER A 197 26.93 3.75 -20.17
C SER A 197 25.72 4.21 -20.98
N HIS A 198 25.55 3.67 -22.18
CA HIS A 198 24.37 3.91 -23.01
C HIS A 198 23.11 3.34 -22.41
N TYR A 199 23.20 2.33 -21.56
CA TYR A 199 22.04 1.72 -20.89
C TYR A 199 21.40 2.66 -19.86
N LEU A 200 22.13 3.68 -19.39
CA LEU A 200 21.65 4.64 -18.39
C LEU A 200 21.27 6.00 -18.99
N THR A 201 21.31 6.17 -20.32
CA THR A 201 20.90 7.44 -20.96
C THR A 201 19.42 7.74 -20.80
N ASP A 202 18.58 6.69 -20.81
CA ASP A 202 17.13 6.80 -20.59
C ASP A 202 16.75 6.66 -19.11
N GLY A 203 17.75 6.69 -18.22
CA GLY A 203 17.58 6.53 -16.77
C GLY A 203 17.70 5.09 -16.29
N VAL A 204 17.51 4.93 -14.97
CA VAL A 204 17.48 3.62 -14.34
C VAL A 204 16.07 3.04 -14.48
N SER A 205 15.96 1.82 -15.03
CA SER A 205 14.68 1.16 -15.21
C SER A 205 13.90 1.03 -13.88
N PHE A 206 12.82 1.77 -13.75
CA PHE A 206 11.95 1.72 -12.58
C PHE A 206 11.44 0.30 -12.30
N VAL A 207 11.08 -0.43 -13.36
CA VAL A 207 10.60 -1.80 -13.27
C VAL A 207 11.67 -2.73 -12.70
N ALA A 208 12.91 -2.60 -13.17
CA ALA A 208 14.02 -3.41 -12.66
C ALA A 208 14.33 -3.11 -11.18
N VAL A 209 14.33 -1.83 -10.79
CA VAL A 209 14.53 -1.42 -9.38
C VAL A 209 13.42 -1.95 -8.49
N ALA A 210 12.18 -1.75 -8.87
CA ALA A 210 11.01 -2.17 -8.09
C ALA A 210 10.96 -3.70 -7.94
N THR A 211 11.14 -4.45 -9.03
CA THR A 211 11.17 -5.91 -9.02
C THR A 211 12.34 -6.43 -8.18
N GLY A 212 13.50 -5.80 -8.28
CA GLY A 212 14.69 -6.13 -7.48
C GLY A 212 14.43 -5.93 -6.00
N LEU A 213 14.09 -4.72 -5.59
CA LEU A 213 13.93 -4.32 -4.18
C LEU A 213 12.81 -5.06 -3.45
N PHE A 214 11.73 -5.44 -4.14
CA PHE A 214 10.60 -6.09 -3.51
C PHE A 214 10.52 -7.59 -3.80
N ALA A 215 10.61 -8.02 -5.07
CA ALA A 215 10.42 -9.43 -5.39
C ALA A 215 11.69 -10.25 -5.17
N PHE A 216 12.84 -9.84 -5.72
CA PHE A 216 14.10 -10.59 -5.54
C PHE A 216 14.57 -10.55 -4.09
N ALA A 217 14.52 -9.37 -3.44
CA ALA A 217 14.91 -9.24 -2.05
C ALA A 217 14.05 -10.09 -1.11
N GLU A 218 12.74 -10.19 -1.38
CA GLU A 218 11.81 -11.02 -0.60
C GLU A 218 12.17 -12.51 -0.71
N VAL A 219 12.40 -12.98 -1.94
CA VAL A 219 12.83 -14.37 -2.17
C VAL A 219 14.15 -14.67 -1.46
N LEU A 220 15.15 -13.76 -1.55
CA LEU A 220 16.43 -13.92 -0.86
C LEU A 220 16.25 -13.96 0.66
N HIS A 221 15.36 -13.12 1.20
CA HIS A 221 15.09 -13.08 2.64
C HIS A 221 14.51 -14.40 3.14
N HIS A 222 13.51 -14.94 2.47
CA HIS A 222 12.88 -16.21 2.85
C HIS A 222 13.79 -17.43 2.65
N ILE A 223 14.69 -17.40 1.66
CA ILE A 223 15.72 -18.45 1.51
C ILE A 223 16.69 -18.41 2.71
N ALA A 224 17.09 -17.19 3.12
CA ALA A 224 18.03 -17.01 4.22
C ALA A 224 17.42 -17.31 5.61
N LYS A 225 16.10 -17.08 5.76
CA LYS A 225 15.37 -17.27 7.02
C LYS A 225 14.05 -17.99 6.76
N PRO A 226 14.04 -19.34 6.62
CA PRO A 226 12.81 -20.08 6.43
C PRO A 226 11.88 -19.94 7.63
N GLU A 227 10.62 -19.58 7.38
CA GLU A 227 9.61 -19.53 8.44
C GLU A 227 9.07 -20.93 8.77
N PRO A 228 8.84 -21.23 10.06
CA PRO A 228 8.25 -22.50 10.46
C PRO A 228 6.80 -22.59 9.97
N ARG A 229 6.37 -23.78 9.56
CA ARG A 229 5.00 -24.02 9.15
C ARG A 229 4.10 -24.15 10.37
N ALA A 230 3.08 -23.30 10.45
CA ALA A 230 1.98 -23.49 11.38
C ALA A 230 0.88 -24.36 10.73
N GLU A 231 0.24 -25.21 11.52
CA GLU A 231 -0.92 -25.99 11.06
C GLU A 231 -2.19 -25.13 11.17
N PRO A 232 -3.02 -25.09 10.10
CA PRO A 232 -4.24 -24.32 10.11
C PRO A 232 -5.25 -24.85 11.14
N THR A 233 -5.89 -23.94 11.87
CA THR A 233 -6.98 -24.28 12.80
C THR A 233 -8.21 -24.81 12.04
N ALA A 234 -8.92 -25.80 12.59
CA ALA A 234 -10.12 -26.33 11.95
C ALA A 234 -11.27 -25.34 11.92
N ILE A 235 -12.03 -25.33 10.82
CA ILE A 235 -13.25 -24.50 10.67
C ILE A 235 -14.45 -25.37 11.01
N ASN A 236 -15.20 -25.03 12.06
CA ASN A 236 -16.39 -25.76 12.46
C ASN A 236 -17.66 -25.23 11.75
N SER A 237 -17.89 -23.91 11.77
CA SER A 237 -19.03 -23.25 11.13
C SER A 237 -18.64 -21.85 10.67
N LEU A 238 -19.08 -21.46 9.47
CA LEU A 238 -18.88 -20.10 8.93
C LEU A 238 -19.98 -19.12 9.36
N ILE A 239 -21.11 -19.61 9.86
CA ILE A 239 -22.28 -18.78 10.09
C ILE A 239 -22.22 -18.15 11.49
N PRO A 240 -22.16 -16.81 11.61
CA PRO A 240 -22.21 -16.12 12.89
C PRO A 240 -23.62 -16.16 13.49
N THR A 241 -23.70 -16.04 14.81
CA THR A 241 -24.98 -15.84 15.49
C THR A 241 -25.48 -14.41 15.30
N ARG A 242 -26.78 -14.18 15.61
CA ARG A 242 -27.34 -12.81 15.60
C ARG A 242 -26.65 -11.90 16.61
N GLU A 243 -26.19 -12.46 17.71
CA GLU A 243 -25.43 -11.72 18.73
C GLU A 243 -24.06 -11.30 18.22
N ASP A 244 -23.35 -12.19 17.51
CA ASP A 244 -22.09 -11.90 16.87
C ASP A 244 -22.21 -10.73 15.88
N MET A 245 -23.21 -10.79 14.99
CA MET A 245 -23.47 -9.71 14.02
C MET A 245 -23.82 -8.38 14.71
N ARG A 246 -24.60 -8.42 15.78
CA ARG A 246 -24.96 -7.23 16.56
C ARG A 246 -23.73 -6.62 17.25
N ALA A 247 -22.83 -7.45 17.75
CA ALA A 247 -21.56 -7.02 18.36
C ALA A 247 -20.60 -6.43 17.33
N ALA A 248 -20.52 -7.02 16.12
CA ALA A 248 -19.59 -6.62 15.07
C ALA A 248 -20.01 -5.36 14.30
N TRP A 249 -21.33 -5.10 14.14
CA TRP A 249 -21.83 -4.06 13.22
C TRP A 249 -21.36 -2.64 13.57
N ARG A 250 -21.46 -2.24 14.85
CA ARG A 250 -20.98 -0.92 15.29
C ARG A 250 -19.48 -0.75 15.11
N PRO A 251 -18.64 -1.72 15.52
CA PRO A 251 -17.21 -1.73 15.20
C PRO A 251 -16.90 -1.60 13.71
N ILE A 252 -17.61 -2.33 12.83
CA ILE A 252 -17.44 -2.21 11.37
C ILE A 252 -17.70 -0.77 10.91
N LEU A 253 -18.77 -0.13 11.35
CA LEU A 253 -19.08 1.25 10.98
C LEU A 253 -17.99 2.23 11.44
N ARG A 254 -17.54 2.14 12.70
CA ARG A 254 -16.51 3.01 13.24
C ARG A 254 -15.17 2.77 12.56
N GLY A 255 -14.79 1.50 12.37
CA GLY A 255 -13.58 1.11 11.65
C GLY A 255 -13.59 1.65 10.22
N THR A 256 -14.69 1.48 9.49
CA THR A 256 -14.86 2.04 8.14
C THR A 256 -14.67 3.55 8.11
N GLY A 257 -15.27 4.29 9.06
CA GLY A 257 -15.11 5.75 9.14
C GLY A 257 -13.67 6.16 9.43
N LEU A 258 -13.01 5.51 10.39
CA LEU A 258 -11.60 5.77 10.71
C LEU A 258 -10.69 5.45 9.51
N GLY A 259 -10.87 4.27 8.91
CA GLY A 259 -10.09 3.87 7.75
C GLY A 259 -10.27 4.80 6.56
N ALA A 260 -11.49 5.24 6.29
CA ALA A 260 -11.79 6.17 5.21
C ALA A 260 -11.10 7.53 5.40
N ILE A 261 -11.12 8.07 6.62
CA ILE A 261 -10.48 9.37 6.92
C ILE A 261 -8.94 9.26 6.84
N PHE A 262 -8.38 8.26 7.51
CA PHE A 262 -6.93 8.10 7.52
C PHE A 262 -6.38 7.65 6.16
N GLY A 263 -7.13 6.87 5.39
CA GLY A 263 -6.71 6.43 4.05
C GLY A 263 -6.57 7.57 3.04
N ILE A 264 -7.25 8.71 3.22
CA ILE A 264 -7.05 9.90 2.37
C ILE A 264 -5.71 10.58 2.67
N LEU A 265 -5.19 10.39 3.90
CA LEU A 265 -3.96 11.08 4.31
C LEU A 265 -2.73 10.33 3.77
N PRO A 266 -1.85 10.99 3.01
CA PRO A 266 -0.62 10.37 2.55
C PRO A 266 0.22 9.85 3.72
N GLY A 267 0.75 8.63 3.57
CA GLY A 267 1.64 8.01 4.56
C GLY A 267 0.94 7.26 5.71
N THR A 268 -0.35 7.42 5.93
CA THR A 268 -1.07 6.72 7.02
C THR A 268 -1.55 5.31 6.65
N GLY A 269 -0.82 4.54 5.96
CA GLY A 269 -1.17 3.22 5.43
C GLY A 269 -2.19 2.37 6.21
N PRO A 270 -2.76 1.33 5.59
CA PRO A 270 -3.76 0.45 6.20
C PRO A 270 -3.34 -0.15 7.55
N LEU A 271 -2.03 -0.35 7.74
CA LEU A 271 -1.46 -0.82 9.00
C LEU A 271 -1.79 0.12 10.18
N VAL A 272 -1.53 1.42 10.02
CA VAL A 272 -1.80 2.42 11.07
C VAL A 272 -3.29 2.50 11.34
N CYS A 273 -4.11 2.47 10.29
CA CYS A 273 -5.57 2.50 10.40
C CYS A 273 -6.10 1.33 11.23
N SER A 274 -5.58 0.11 11.02
CA SER A 274 -5.95 -1.08 11.79
C SER A 274 -5.60 -0.94 13.26
N PHE A 275 -4.39 -0.47 13.59
CA PHE A 275 -3.97 -0.26 14.98
C PHE A 275 -4.78 0.81 15.69
N VAL A 276 -5.02 1.95 15.03
CA VAL A 276 -5.84 3.04 15.59
C VAL A 276 -7.25 2.57 15.85
N SER A 277 -7.85 1.86 14.90
CA SER A 277 -9.21 1.31 15.02
C SER A 277 -9.31 0.31 16.18
N TYR A 278 -8.34 -0.58 16.34
CA TYR A 278 -8.26 -1.51 17.47
C TYR A 278 -8.17 -0.77 18.82
N ALA A 279 -7.30 0.22 18.89
CA ALA A 279 -7.10 1.00 20.11
C ALA A 279 -8.38 1.77 20.50
N VAL A 280 -9.06 2.38 19.53
CA VAL A 280 -10.34 3.07 19.74
C VAL A 280 -11.40 2.09 20.26
N GLU A 281 -11.55 0.92 19.62
CA GLU A 281 -12.54 -0.07 20.06
C GLU A 281 -12.25 -0.56 21.47
N LYS A 282 -10.99 -0.80 21.82
CA LYS A 282 -10.57 -1.20 23.17
C LYS A 282 -10.89 -0.13 24.22
N GLN A 283 -10.70 1.16 23.88
CA GLN A 283 -10.99 2.27 24.79
C GLN A 283 -12.47 2.48 25.06
N ILE A 284 -13.33 2.31 24.03
CA ILE A 284 -14.78 2.51 24.16
C ILE A 284 -15.52 1.26 24.62
N ALA A 285 -14.84 0.12 24.69
CA ALA A 285 -15.43 -1.14 25.12
C ALA A 285 -15.84 -1.08 26.59
N LYS A 286 -17.01 -1.67 26.93
CA LYS A 286 -17.45 -1.81 28.33
C LYS A 286 -16.50 -2.67 29.16
N ASP A 287 -15.90 -3.68 28.53
CA ASP A 287 -14.91 -4.58 29.13
C ASP A 287 -13.67 -4.69 28.22
N PRO A 288 -12.66 -3.83 28.42
CA PRO A 288 -11.42 -3.86 27.66
C PRO A 288 -10.57 -5.13 27.88
N SER A 289 -10.81 -5.89 28.95
CA SER A 289 -10.03 -7.09 29.29
C SER A 289 -10.27 -8.27 28.33
N ARG A 290 -11.32 -8.21 27.53
CA ARG A 290 -11.67 -9.19 26.48
C ARG A 290 -10.73 -9.09 25.27
N PHE A 291 -10.16 -7.90 25.02
CA PHE A 291 -9.26 -7.67 23.90
C PHE A 291 -7.95 -8.43 24.11
N GLY A 292 -7.49 -9.07 23.03
CA GLY A 292 -6.38 -10.04 23.07
C GLY A 292 -6.81 -11.46 23.49
N LYS A 293 -8.11 -11.70 23.72
CA LYS A 293 -8.66 -12.99 24.13
C LYS A 293 -9.80 -13.50 23.23
N GLY A 294 -9.98 -12.91 22.07
CA GLY A 294 -11.00 -13.28 21.11
C GLY A 294 -12.22 -12.34 21.10
N ALA A 295 -12.01 -11.04 21.32
CA ALA A 295 -13.03 -10.03 21.18
C ALA A 295 -13.40 -9.85 19.68
N ILE A 296 -14.68 -10.02 19.34
CA ILE A 296 -15.14 -9.89 17.94
C ILE A 296 -14.95 -8.48 17.40
N GLU A 297 -15.05 -7.48 18.27
CA GLU A 297 -14.81 -6.07 18.00
C GLU A 297 -13.35 -5.82 17.57
N GLY A 298 -12.41 -6.59 18.16
CA GLY A 298 -10.98 -6.55 17.84
C GLY A 298 -10.63 -7.17 16.48
N VAL A 299 -11.55 -7.85 15.83
CA VAL A 299 -11.45 -8.31 14.45
C VAL A 299 -12.22 -7.37 13.52
N ALA A 300 -13.46 -7.06 13.86
CA ALA A 300 -14.41 -6.36 13.00
C ALA A 300 -13.95 -4.93 12.62
N ALA A 301 -13.52 -4.15 13.59
CA ALA A 301 -13.15 -2.75 13.34
C ALA A 301 -11.80 -2.59 12.64
N PRO A 302 -10.71 -3.27 13.05
CA PRO A 302 -9.44 -3.19 12.33
C PRO A 302 -9.52 -3.64 10.89
N GLU A 303 -10.27 -4.72 10.63
CA GLU A 303 -10.44 -5.24 9.29
C GLU A 303 -11.22 -4.28 8.38
N ALA A 304 -12.34 -3.72 8.87
CA ALA A 304 -13.09 -2.71 8.14
C ALA A 304 -12.24 -1.44 7.92
N SER A 305 -11.44 -1.03 8.90
CA SER A 305 -10.55 0.12 8.79
C SER A 305 -9.44 -0.10 7.76
N ASN A 306 -8.84 -1.28 7.76
CA ASN A 306 -7.85 -1.69 6.78
C ASN A 306 -8.38 -1.56 5.34
N ASN A 307 -9.52 -2.17 5.08
CA ASN A 307 -10.10 -2.21 3.73
C ASN A 307 -10.65 -0.86 3.28
N ALA A 308 -11.25 -0.07 4.18
CA ALA A 308 -11.64 1.30 3.86
C ALA A 308 -10.42 2.15 3.47
N ALA A 309 -9.33 2.06 4.24
CA ALA A 309 -8.10 2.77 3.96
C ALA A 309 -7.47 2.33 2.64
N ALA A 310 -7.43 1.01 2.36
CA ALA A 310 -6.89 0.48 1.11
C ALA A 310 -7.61 1.05 -0.12
N ILE A 311 -8.93 1.19 -0.06
CA ILE A 311 -9.72 1.79 -1.14
C ILE A 311 -9.50 3.31 -1.20
N THR A 312 -9.62 4.02 -0.08
CA THR A 312 -9.50 5.49 -0.10
C THR A 312 -8.09 6.01 -0.40
N HIS A 313 -7.05 5.17 -0.32
CA HIS A 313 -5.71 5.47 -0.82
C HIS A 313 -5.65 5.83 -2.31
N PHE A 314 -6.63 5.37 -3.09
CA PHE A 314 -6.72 5.75 -4.50
C PHE A 314 -7.11 7.22 -4.70
N ILE A 315 -7.68 7.89 -3.70
CA ILE A 315 -8.02 9.33 -3.76
C ILE A 315 -6.76 10.18 -3.95
N PRO A 316 -5.76 10.15 -3.06
CA PRO A 316 -4.54 10.93 -3.27
C PRO A 316 -3.74 10.43 -4.49
N MET A 317 -3.74 9.13 -4.78
CA MET A 317 -2.99 8.58 -5.91
C MET A 317 -3.54 9.04 -7.26
N LEU A 318 -4.84 8.86 -7.50
CA LEU A 318 -5.47 9.22 -8.78
C LEU A 318 -5.81 10.70 -8.87
N GLY A 319 -6.26 11.29 -7.75
CA GLY A 319 -6.70 12.68 -7.72
C GLY A 319 -5.58 13.71 -7.60
N LEU A 320 -4.48 13.38 -6.91
CA LEU A 320 -3.37 14.29 -6.66
C LEU A 320 -2.04 13.81 -7.25
N GLY A 321 -1.95 12.56 -7.71
CA GLY A 321 -0.70 11.95 -8.15
C GLY A 321 0.27 11.68 -6.98
N ILE A 322 -0.24 11.58 -5.76
CA ILE A 322 0.54 11.38 -4.55
C ILE A 322 0.27 9.98 -4.01
N PRO A 323 1.23 9.06 -4.09
CA PRO A 323 1.03 7.71 -3.59
C PRO A 323 1.10 7.69 -2.06
N ALA A 324 0.12 7.04 -1.43
CA ALA A 324 0.02 6.93 0.02
C ALA A 324 0.93 5.83 0.62
N GLY A 325 1.59 5.04 -0.22
CA GLY A 325 2.50 3.97 0.20
C GLY A 325 3.17 3.27 -0.97
N ALA A 326 4.01 2.26 -0.69
CA ALA A 326 4.82 1.56 -1.70
C ALA A 326 3.99 0.93 -2.83
N ALA A 327 2.87 0.26 -2.51
CA ALA A 327 1.99 -0.33 -3.52
C ALA A 327 1.39 0.73 -4.45
N MET A 328 0.94 1.86 -3.88
CA MET A 328 0.42 2.99 -4.65
C MET A 328 1.50 3.62 -5.52
N ALA A 329 2.76 3.68 -5.02
CA ALA A 329 3.89 4.14 -5.80
C ALA A 329 4.14 3.25 -7.03
N LEU A 330 4.11 1.94 -6.85
CA LEU A 330 4.26 0.99 -7.96
C LEU A 330 3.15 1.15 -9.01
N MET A 331 1.90 1.32 -8.58
CA MET A 331 0.77 1.56 -9.48
C MET A 331 0.88 2.89 -10.20
N LEU A 332 1.35 3.93 -9.51
CA LEU A 332 1.64 5.23 -10.09
C LEU A 332 2.74 5.13 -11.15
N GLY A 333 3.81 4.36 -10.84
CA GLY A 333 4.84 4.02 -11.81
C GLY A 333 4.30 3.28 -13.03
N ALA A 334 3.35 2.35 -12.86
CA ALA A 334 2.68 1.67 -13.97
C ALA A 334 1.94 2.65 -14.90
N LEU A 335 1.26 3.66 -14.36
CA LEU A 335 0.62 4.72 -15.15
C LEU A 335 1.66 5.55 -15.93
N MET A 336 2.74 5.94 -15.26
CA MET A 336 3.81 6.74 -15.91
C MET A 336 4.49 5.99 -17.04
N ILE A 337 4.75 4.70 -16.90
CA ILE A 337 5.30 3.83 -17.95
C ILE A 337 4.38 3.82 -19.19
N GLN A 338 3.08 3.93 -18.97
CA GLN A 338 2.09 3.98 -20.05
C GLN A 338 1.84 5.40 -20.59
N GLY A 339 2.67 6.37 -20.18
CA GLY A 339 2.58 7.76 -20.66
C GLY A 339 1.46 8.57 -20.00
N ILE A 340 0.82 8.05 -18.94
CA ILE A 340 -0.24 8.76 -18.24
C ILE A 340 0.37 9.50 -17.05
N THR A 341 0.32 10.82 -17.09
CA THR A 341 0.77 11.65 -15.97
C THR A 341 -0.25 11.55 -14.83
N PRO A 342 0.13 10.99 -13.66
CA PRO A 342 -0.80 10.89 -12.54
C PRO A 342 -1.09 12.27 -11.94
N GLY A 343 -2.26 12.38 -11.33
CA GLY A 343 -2.70 13.60 -10.69
C GLY A 343 -4.05 14.10 -11.20
N PRO A 344 -4.40 15.36 -10.90
CA PRO A 344 -5.74 15.90 -11.17
C PRO A 344 -6.18 15.79 -12.63
N GLN A 345 -5.22 15.80 -13.55
CA GLN A 345 -5.49 15.70 -14.99
C GLN A 345 -5.96 14.30 -15.43
N VAL A 346 -5.79 13.27 -14.61
CA VAL A 346 -6.27 11.91 -14.93
C VAL A 346 -7.79 11.89 -15.07
N MET A 347 -8.49 12.61 -14.22
CA MET A 347 -9.96 12.64 -14.25
C MET A 347 -10.52 13.34 -15.49
N SER A 348 -9.88 14.43 -15.92
CA SER A 348 -10.33 15.21 -17.09
C SER A 348 -9.80 14.65 -18.41
N GLY A 349 -8.55 14.18 -18.43
CA GLY A 349 -7.87 13.67 -19.62
C GLY A 349 -8.17 12.19 -19.93
N HIS A 350 -8.41 11.38 -18.89
CA HIS A 350 -8.68 9.94 -18.98
C HIS A 350 -9.85 9.53 -18.08
N PRO A 351 -11.06 10.05 -18.30
CA PRO A 351 -12.22 9.75 -17.44
C PRO A 351 -12.60 8.26 -17.47
N ASP A 352 -12.39 7.59 -18.58
CA ASP A 352 -12.55 6.15 -18.76
C ASP A 352 -11.65 5.34 -17.83
N LEU A 353 -10.40 5.75 -17.66
CA LEU A 353 -9.47 5.12 -16.72
C LEU A 353 -9.90 5.35 -15.27
N PHE A 354 -10.16 6.58 -14.88
CA PHE A 354 -10.54 6.91 -13.52
C PHE A 354 -11.82 6.18 -13.10
N TRP A 355 -12.90 6.40 -13.84
CA TRP A 355 -14.21 5.83 -13.50
C TRP A 355 -14.29 4.32 -13.74
N GLY A 356 -13.55 3.81 -14.74
CA GLY A 356 -13.41 2.37 -14.96
C GLY A 356 -12.77 1.66 -13.77
N VAL A 357 -11.71 2.23 -13.20
CA VAL A 357 -11.05 1.69 -11.99
C VAL A 357 -12.00 1.78 -10.79
N VAL A 358 -12.67 2.91 -10.57
CA VAL A 358 -13.62 3.10 -9.46
C VAL A 358 -14.78 2.09 -9.55
N ALA A 359 -15.38 1.90 -10.72
CA ALA A 359 -16.44 0.91 -10.91
C ALA A 359 -15.91 -0.53 -10.75
N SER A 360 -14.70 -0.82 -11.25
CA SER A 360 -14.08 -2.14 -11.10
C SER A 360 -13.84 -2.52 -9.64
N MET A 361 -13.60 -1.56 -8.74
CA MET A 361 -13.45 -1.82 -7.31
C MET A 361 -14.73 -2.35 -6.68
N LEU A 362 -15.92 -1.90 -7.11
CA LEU A 362 -17.20 -2.47 -6.64
C LEU A 362 -17.37 -3.91 -7.13
N ILE A 363 -17.07 -4.14 -8.41
CA ILE A 363 -17.14 -5.48 -9.03
C ILE A 363 -16.14 -6.41 -8.33
N GLY A 364 -14.90 -5.98 -8.18
CA GLY A 364 -13.84 -6.72 -7.51
C GLY A 364 -14.16 -7.00 -6.05
N ASN A 365 -14.79 -6.07 -5.34
CA ASN A 365 -15.19 -6.26 -3.95
C ASN A 365 -16.25 -7.38 -3.81
N VAL A 366 -17.21 -7.48 -4.76
CA VAL A 366 -18.13 -8.61 -4.85
C VAL A 366 -17.39 -9.92 -5.16
N MET A 367 -16.46 -9.88 -6.12
CA MET A 367 -15.61 -11.05 -6.44
C MET A 367 -14.83 -11.53 -5.22
N LEU A 368 -14.27 -10.61 -4.43
CA LEU A 368 -13.53 -10.94 -3.22
C LEU A 368 -14.40 -11.59 -2.15
N LEU A 369 -15.63 -11.12 -1.96
CA LEU A 369 -16.55 -11.76 -1.04
C LEU A 369 -16.80 -13.22 -1.43
N ILE A 370 -16.98 -13.50 -2.73
CA ILE A 370 -17.16 -14.85 -3.28
C ILE A 370 -15.87 -15.67 -3.12
N LEU A 371 -14.71 -15.10 -3.41
CA LEU A 371 -13.43 -15.80 -3.29
C LEU A 371 -13.09 -16.13 -1.84
N ASN A 372 -13.35 -15.23 -0.89
CA ASN A 372 -12.90 -15.40 0.49
C ASN A 372 -13.87 -16.21 1.38
N LEU A 373 -15.18 -16.18 1.15
CA LEU A 373 -16.13 -16.95 1.98
C LEU A 373 -16.36 -18.37 1.43
N PRO A 374 -16.94 -18.59 0.24
CA PRO A 374 -17.21 -19.94 -0.24
C PRO A 374 -15.93 -20.74 -0.52
N MET A 375 -14.85 -20.06 -0.96
CA MET A 375 -13.61 -20.73 -1.36
C MET A 375 -12.56 -20.79 -0.26
N VAL A 376 -12.87 -20.43 0.98
CA VAL A 376 -11.92 -20.46 2.10
C VAL A 376 -11.22 -21.80 2.27
N GLY A 377 -11.93 -22.91 2.03
CA GLY A 377 -11.37 -24.25 2.09
C GLY A 377 -10.30 -24.52 1.03
N LEU A 378 -10.37 -23.87 -0.14
CA LEU A 378 -9.34 -23.93 -1.16
C LEU A 378 -8.06 -23.22 -0.69
N TRP A 379 -8.22 -22.02 -0.14
CA TRP A 379 -7.09 -21.21 0.35
C TRP A 379 -6.34 -21.90 1.48
N ILE A 380 -7.05 -22.55 2.40
CA ILE A 380 -6.43 -23.33 3.48
C ILE A 380 -5.61 -24.49 2.94
N ARG A 381 -6.06 -25.17 1.87
CA ARG A 381 -5.26 -26.23 1.23
C ARG A 381 -4.00 -25.66 0.58
N LEU A 382 -4.09 -24.46 0.01
CA LEU A 382 -2.99 -23.78 -0.64
C LEU A 382 -1.85 -23.42 0.35
N LEU A 383 -2.18 -23.12 1.60
CA LEU A 383 -1.20 -22.91 2.67
C LEU A 383 -0.23 -24.10 2.89
N ARG A 384 -0.58 -25.27 2.36
CA ARG A 384 0.27 -26.47 2.41
C ARG A 384 1.32 -26.53 1.30
N VAL A 385 1.24 -25.63 0.28
CA VAL A 385 2.21 -25.62 -0.83
C VAL A 385 3.58 -25.16 -0.31
N PRO A 386 4.67 -25.90 -0.57
CA PRO A 386 5.99 -25.54 -0.09
C PRO A 386 6.54 -24.32 -0.88
N TYR A 387 7.03 -23.34 -0.16
CA TYR A 387 7.67 -22.15 -0.75
C TYR A 387 8.84 -22.48 -1.68
N ARG A 388 9.50 -23.61 -1.49
CA ARG A 388 10.59 -24.08 -2.37
C ARG A 388 10.18 -24.20 -3.83
N LEU A 389 8.90 -24.42 -4.12
CA LEU A 389 8.36 -24.47 -5.48
C LEU A 389 7.99 -23.08 -6.01
N LEU A 390 7.60 -22.17 -5.13
CA LEU A 390 7.16 -20.80 -5.50
C LEU A 390 8.35 -19.89 -5.85
N TYR A 391 9.46 -19.95 -5.10
CA TYR A 391 10.59 -19.03 -5.30
C TYR A 391 11.23 -19.12 -6.69
N PRO A 392 11.56 -20.31 -7.23
CA PRO A 392 12.12 -20.39 -8.58
C PRO A 392 11.15 -19.85 -9.64
N ALA A 393 9.85 -20.14 -9.50
CA ALA A 393 8.84 -19.64 -10.41
C ALA A 393 8.74 -18.09 -10.37
N ILE A 394 8.70 -17.51 -9.16
CA ILE A 394 8.70 -16.05 -8.98
C ILE A 394 9.92 -15.42 -9.66
N LEU A 395 11.13 -15.92 -9.38
CA LEU A 395 12.36 -15.38 -9.98
C LEU A 395 12.35 -15.50 -11.51
N LEU A 396 11.91 -16.63 -12.03
CA LEU A 396 11.81 -16.84 -13.48
C LEU A 396 10.82 -15.83 -14.11
N PHE A 397 9.63 -15.68 -13.54
CA PHE A 397 8.64 -14.72 -14.04
C PHE A 397 9.16 -13.27 -13.93
N CYS A 398 9.82 -12.91 -12.85
CA CYS A 398 10.44 -11.60 -12.69
C CYS A 398 11.51 -11.34 -13.78
N CYS A 399 12.40 -12.29 -14.05
CA CYS A 399 13.41 -12.15 -15.09
C CYS A 399 12.80 -11.99 -16.48
N ILE A 400 11.80 -12.82 -16.81
CA ILE A 400 11.07 -12.74 -18.10
C ILE A 400 10.35 -11.38 -18.17
N GLY A 401 9.69 -10.96 -17.10
CA GLY A 401 8.99 -9.70 -17.06
C GLY A 401 9.91 -8.50 -17.28
N VAL A 402 10.96 -8.38 -16.47
CA VAL A 402 11.92 -7.27 -16.57
C VAL A 402 12.56 -7.20 -17.96
N TYR A 403 12.95 -8.35 -18.52
CA TYR A 403 13.47 -8.40 -19.90
C TYR A 403 12.47 -7.92 -20.94
N SER A 404 11.18 -8.24 -20.75
CA SER A 404 10.11 -7.94 -21.71
C SER A 404 9.80 -6.45 -21.87
N VAL A 405 10.22 -5.60 -20.94
CA VAL A 405 9.96 -4.15 -20.96
C VAL A 405 10.87 -3.48 -22.00
N ASN A 406 12.17 -3.65 -21.87
CA ASN A 406 13.15 -2.96 -22.73
C ASN A 406 13.90 -3.92 -23.65
N SER A 407 13.66 -5.23 -23.58
CA SER A 407 14.39 -6.29 -24.29
C SER A 407 15.90 -6.25 -24.03
N GLN A 408 16.31 -5.82 -22.83
CA GLN A 408 17.70 -5.66 -22.43
C GLN A 408 18.07 -6.60 -21.29
N VAL A 409 19.14 -7.36 -21.46
CA VAL A 409 19.68 -8.25 -20.42
C VAL A 409 20.24 -7.44 -19.24
N PHE A 410 20.69 -6.21 -19.49
CA PHE A 410 21.18 -5.29 -18.46
C PHE A 410 20.15 -5.06 -17.35
N ASP A 411 18.87 -4.95 -17.68
CA ASP A 411 17.81 -4.74 -16.70
C ASP A 411 17.64 -5.94 -15.74
N ILE A 412 17.94 -7.17 -16.20
CA ILE A 412 17.94 -8.34 -15.32
C ILE A 412 19.08 -8.25 -14.30
N PHE A 413 20.29 -7.87 -14.73
CA PHE A 413 21.42 -7.67 -13.81
C PHE A 413 21.16 -6.50 -12.85
N LEU A 414 20.51 -5.45 -13.34
CA LEU A 414 20.09 -4.33 -12.52
C LEU A 414 19.10 -4.78 -11.44
N ALA A 415 18.07 -5.56 -11.82
CA ALA A 415 17.12 -6.12 -10.87
C ALA A 415 17.78 -7.05 -9.85
N ALA A 416 18.74 -7.89 -10.26
CA ALA A 416 19.49 -8.75 -9.36
C ALA A 416 20.35 -7.92 -8.38
N GLY A 417 21.02 -6.85 -8.84
CA GLY A 417 21.78 -5.93 -8.00
C GLY A 417 20.90 -5.22 -6.98
N PHE A 418 19.74 -4.69 -7.40
CA PHE A 418 18.79 -4.10 -6.48
C PHE A 418 18.12 -5.13 -5.56
N GLY A 419 18.00 -6.39 -5.99
CA GLY A 419 17.58 -7.50 -5.14
C GLY A 419 18.55 -7.76 -3.99
N ALA A 420 19.85 -7.81 -4.28
CA ALA A 420 20.90 -7.92 -3.27
C ALA A 420 20.92 -6.71 -2.32
N LEU A 421 20.79 -5.48 -2.86
CA LEU A 421 20.67 -4.25 -2.06
C LEU A 421 19.43 -4.27 -1.18
N GLY A 422 18.27 -4.67 -1.71
CA GLY A 422 17.03 -4.78 -0.95
C GLY A 422 17.13 -5.79 0.18
N PHE A 423 17.83 -6.91 -0.03
CA PHE A 423 18.11 -7.88 1.05
C PHE A 423 18.99 -7.25 2.15
N VAL A 424 20.02 -6.47 1.79
CA VAL A 424 20.85 -5.73 2.76
C VAL A 424 20.02 -4.67 3.48
N PHE A 425 19.21 -3.90 2.76
CA PHE A 425 18.31 -2.91 3.35
C PHE A 425 17.36 -3.52 4.37
N LYS A 426 16.78 -4.69 4.06
CA LYS A 426 15.91 -5.41 4.99
C LYS A 426 16.65 -5.87 6.27
N ARG A 427 17.94 -6.20 6.18
CA ARG A 427 18.78 -6.53 7.34
C ARG A 427 19.17 -5.32 8.19
N LEU A 428 19.24 -4.14 7.58
CA LEU A 428 19.59 -2.87 8.21
C LEU A 428 18.33 -2.07 8.65
N ASP A 429 17.15 -2.67 8.58
CA ASP A 429 15.86 -2.03 8.85
C ASP A 429 15.63 -0.75 8.03
N CYS A 430 16.17 -0.71 6.81
CA CYS A 430 16.00 0.37 5.83
C CYS A 430 14.81 0.05 4.91
N PRO A 431 13.67 0.72 5.03
CA PRO A 431 12.48 0.40 4.23
C PRO A 431 12.68 0.81 2.75
N PRO A 432 12.48 -0.10 1.76
CA PRO A 432 12.68 0.21 0.35
C PRO A 432 11.55 1.05 -0.26
N GLY A 433 10.38 1.14 0.37
CA GLY A 433 9.23 1.89 -0.13
C GLY A 433 9.53 3.38 -0.38
N PRO A 434 10.10 4.11 0.58
CA PRO A 434 10.50 5.51 0.40
C PRO A 434 11.52 5.74 -0.72
N LEU A 435 12.44 4.79 -0.96
CA LEU A 435 13.37 4.87 -2.09
C LEU A 435 12.60 4.83 -3.43
N VAL A 436 11.68 3.89 -3.58
CA VAL A 436 10.86 3.77 -4.79
C VAL A 436 9.98 5.01 -4.99
N LEU A 437 9.40 5.54 -3.91
CA LEU A 437 8.67 6.81 -3.92
C LEU A 437 9.55 7.98 -4.41
N GLY A 438 10.74 8.10 -3.84
CA GLY A 438 11.70 9.14 -4.24
C GLY A 438 12.08 9.02 -5.71
N MET A 439 12.29 7.80 -6.20
CA MET A 439 12.63 7.54 -7.60
C MET A 439 11.52 7.97 -8.57
N ILE A 440 10.25 7.72 -8.22
CA ILE A 440 9.11 8.09 -9.07
C ILE A 440 8.83 9.59 -9.01
N LEU A 441 8.82 10.14 -7.79
CA LEU A 441 8.45 11.54 -7.59
C LEU A 441 9.62 12.51 -7.82
N GLY A 442 10.85 12.02 -7.83
CA GLY A 442 12.06 12.83 -8.01
C GLY A 442 12.08 13.67 -9.29
N PRO A 443 11.91 13.08 -10.47
CA PRO A 443 11.83 13.82 -11.73
C PRO A 443 10.70 14.86 -11.73
N THR A 444 9.52 14.49 -11.25
CA THR A 444 8.35 15.39 -11.16
C THR A 444 8.60 16.52 -10.15
N LEU A 445 9.26 16.23 -9.03
CA LEU A 445 9.67 17.22 -8.04
C LEU A 445 10.65 18.23 -8.66
N GLU A 446 11.68 17.74 -9.34
CA GLU A 446 12.67 18.60 -10.00
C GLU A 446 12.02 19.50 -11.05
N GLU A 447 11.18 18.94 -11.91
CA GLU A 447 10.52 19.69 -12.97
C GLU A 447 9.62 20.81 -12.42
N ASN A 448 8.74 20.47 -11.45
CA ASN A 448 7.85 21.46 -10.88
C ASN A 448 8.59 22.53 -10.03
N MET A 449 9.60 22.12 -9.27
CA MET A 449 10.44 23.04 -8.52
C MET A 449 11.16 24.01 -9.46
N ARG A 450 11.70 23.52 -10.57
CA ARG A 450 12.36 24.35 -11.58
C ARG A 450 11.38 25.31 -12.22
N ARG A 451 10.17 24.86 -12.60
CA ARG A 451 9.11 25.72 -13.14
C ARG A 451 8.69 26.81 -12.13
N ALA A 452 8.49 26.46 -10.87
CA ALA A 452 8.12 27.41 -9.81
C ALA A 452 9.21 28.47 -9.61
N LEU A 453 10.48 28.07 -9.60
CA LEU A 453 11.60 29.00 -9.50
C LEU A 453 11.74 29.90 -10.73
N LEU A 454 11.50 29.40 -11.94
CA LEU A 454 11.48 30.22 -13.16
C LEU A 454 10.34 31.26 -13.11
N MET A 455 9.13 30.89 -12.66
CA MET A 455 8.00 31.83 -12.49
C MET A 455 8.32 32.93 -11.50
N SER A 456 9.05 32.62 -10.43
CA SER A 456 9.46 33.57 -9.38
C SER A 456 10.78 34.29 -9.67
N ARG A 457 11.36 34.14 -10.86
CA ARG A 457 12.70 34.70 -11.23
C ARG A 457 13.80 34.30 -10.24
N GLY A 458 13.77 33.05 -9.76
CA GLY A 458 14.74 32.50 -8.83
C GLY A 458 14.45 32.75 -7.34
N HIS A 459 13.32 33.41 -6.98
CA HIS A 459 13.01 33.65 -5.59
C HIS A 459 12.28 32.46 -4.94
N ALA A 460 12.96 31.73 -4.05
CA ALA A 460 12.40 30.59 -3.31
C ALA A 460 11.23 31.00 -2.36
N GLY A 461 11.06 32.29 -2.08
CA GLY A 461 9.91 32.80 -1.29
C GLY A 461 8.54 32.44 -1.86
N ILE A 462 8.44 32.06 -3.15
CA ILE A 462 7.18 31.68 -3.79
C ILE A 462 6.53 30.49 -3.04
N PHE A 463 7.30 29.57 -2.49
CA PHE A 463 6.79 28.43 -1.73
C PHE A 463 6.13 28.83 -0.40
N LEU A 464 6.46 29.99 0.15
CA LEU A 464 5.91 30.54 1.39
C LEU A 464 4.78 31.55 1.14
N THR A 465 4.68 32.10 -0.07
CA THR A 465 3.66 33.09 -0.42
C THR A 465 2.38 32.46 -0.96
N SER A 466 2.43 31.25 -1.52
CA SER A 466 1.24 30.48 -1.91
C SER A 466 0.59 29.87 -0.67
N PRO A 467 -0.71 30.10 -0.40
CA PRO A 467 -1.39 29.56 0.77
C PRO A 467 -1.38 28.04 0.81
N ILE A 468 -1.66 27.37 -0.31
CA ILE A 468 -1.71 25.90 -0.41
C ILE A 468 -0.30 25.31 -0.18
N SER A 469 0.71 25.90 -0.82
CA SER A 469 2.11 25.48 -0.66
C SER A 469 2.56 25.61 0.79
N LEU A 470 2.26 26.75 1.43
CA LEU A 470 2.60 26.99 2.84
C LEU A 470 1.94 25.95 3.77
N VAL A 471 0.65 25.69 3.58
CA VAL A 471 -0.06 24.67 4.38
C VAL A 471 0.59 23.29 4.22
N MET A 472 0.94 22.89 2.97
CA MET A 472 1.59 21.60 2.73
C MET A 472 2.97 21.49 3.39
N LEU A 473 3.76 22.56 3.33
CA LEU A 473 5.07 22.60 3.99
C LEU A 473 4.95 22.59 5.52
N LEU A 474 3.97 23.31 6.07
CA LEU A 474 3.69 23.29 7.52
C LEU A 474 3.24 21.90 7.97
N LEU A 475 2.41 21.22 7.19
CA LEU A 475 2.03 19.83 7.47
C LEU A 475 3.25 18.89 7.42
N ALA A 476 4.14 19.05 6.44
CA ALA A 476 5.38 18.28 6.37
C ALA A 476 6.25 18.48 7.63
N VAL A 477 6.43 19.73 8.07
CA VAL A 477 7.16 20.04 9.31
C VAL A 477 6.45 19.46 10.54
N ALA A 478 5.12 19.59 10.62
CA ALA A 478 4.33 19.01 11.71
C ALA A 478 4.51 17.49 11.80
N PHE A 479 4.50 16.78 10.66
CA PHE A 479 4.78 15.35 10.62
C PHE A 479 6.15 15.03 11.21
N ILE A 480 7.21 15.72 10.80
CA ILE A 480 8.56 15.53 11.34
C ILE A 480 8.58 15.74 12.86
N VAL A 481 7.99 16.85 13.34
CA VAL A 481 8.00 17.22 14.77
C VAL A 481 7.21 16.21 15.63
N ILE A 482 6.03 15.78 15.16
CA ILE A 482 5.19 14.83 15.89
C ILE A 482 5.94 13.51 16.07
N PHE A 483 6.62 13.03 15.03
CA PHE A 483 7.32 11.75 15.09
C PHE A 483 8.66 11.84 15.84
N ALA A 484 9.41 12.91 15.69
CA ALA A 484 10.62 13.12 16.50
C ALA A 484 10.32 13.13 18.01
N ARG A 485 9.14 13.64 18.40
CA ARG A 485 8.67 13.57 19.80
C ARG A 485 8.28 12.16 20.22
N ARG A 486 7.70 11.37 19.32
CA ARG A 486 7.28 9.99 19.60
C ARG A 486 8.49 9.08 19.81
N GLU A 487 9.55 9.23 19.04
CA GLU A 487 10.81 8.49 19.17
C GLU A 487 11.42 8.69 20.56
N LYS A 488 11.55 9.94 21.01
CA LYS A 488 12.04 10.27 22.36
C LYS A 488 11.16 9.67 23.46
N SER A 489 9.84 9.62 23.30
CA SER A 489 8.93 9.04 24.28
C SER A 489 9.10 7.53 24.39
N ILE A 490 9.35 6.82 23.28
CA ILE A 490 9.56 5.37 23.29
C ILE A 490 10.92 5.03 23.90
N GLU A 491 11.99 5.73 23.53
CA GLU A 491 13.32 5.56 24.13
C GLU A 491 13.28 5.76 25.65
N THR A 492 12.63 6.83 26.11
CA THR A 492 12.48 7.12 27.54
C THR A 492 11.70 6.01 28.26
N THR A 493 10.66 5.45 27.62
CA THR A 493 9.86 4.36 28.21
C THR A 493 10.65 3.05 28.27
N VAL A 494 11.46 2.75 27.25
CA VAL A 494 12.33 1.56 27.22
C VAL A 494 13.45 1.68 28.24
N GLU A 495 14.09 2.84 28.40
CA GLU A 495 15.11 3.09 29.41
C GLU A 495 14.55 2.97 30.84
N ILE A 496 13.33 3.50 31.07
CA ILE A 496 12.65 3.38 32.37
C ILE A 496 12.38 1.90 32.71
N SER A 497 11.82 1.14 31.74
CA SER A 497 11.51 -0.28 31.91
C SER A 497 12.77 -1.14 32.12
N ALA A 498 13.85 -0.86 31.42
CA ALA A 498 15.13 -1.53 31.58
C ALA A 498 15.76 -1.21 32.96
N THR A 499 15.63 0.03 33.44
CA THR A 499 16.13 0.46 34.73
C THR A 499 15.32 -0.13 35.89
N GLU A 500 14.00 -0.28 35.73
CA GLU A 500 13.14 -0.97 36.71
C GLU A 500 13.42 -2.47 36.77
N GLN A 501 13.66 -3.11 35.63
CA GLN A 501 14.01 -4.53 35.56
C GLN A 501 15.36 -4.82 36.21
N ALA A 502 16.38 -3.97 35.95
CA ALA A 502 17.69 -4.08 36.56
C ALA A 502 17.62 -3.88 38.12
N LYS A 503 16.75 -2.98 38.60
CA LYS A 503 16.52 -2.79 40.04
C LYS A 503 15.83 -4.00 40.69
N THR A 504 14.91 -4.64 39.97
CA THR A 504 14.20 -5.83 40.49
C THR A 504 15.14 -7.04 40.54
N ASP A 505 16.01 -7.21 39.55
CA ASP A 505 17.02 -8.29 39.55
C ASP A 505 18.09 -8.11 40.65
N THR A 506 18.45 -6.85 40.94
CA THR A 506 19.39 -6.53 42.02
C THR A 506 18.77 -6.69 43.42
N ALA A 507 17.45 -6.60 43.55
CA ALA A 507 16.72 -6.79 44.80
C ALA A 507 16.43 -8.29 45.11
N LEU A 508 16.59 -9.15 44.14
CA LEU A 508 16.39 -10.62 44.22
C LEU A 508 17.71 -11.40 44.35
N SER A 509 18.87 -10.74 44.20
CA SER A 509 20.21 -11.26 44.46
C SER A 509 20.70 -10.85 45.86
#